data_81e380f5c583c2487d3f2f5c407577df
#
_entry.id   81e380f5c583c2487d3f2f5c407577df
#
_cell.length_a   1.000
_cell.length_b   1.000
_cell.length_c   1.000
_cell.angle_alpha   90.00
_cell.angle_beta   90.00
_cell.angle_gamma   90.00
#
_symmetry.space_group_name_H-M   'P 1'
#
loop_
_entity.id
_entity.type
_entity.pdbx_description
1 polymer ?
#
loop_
_entity_poly.entity_id
_entity_poly.type
_entity_poly.pdbx_seq_one_letter_code
_entity_poly.pdbx_strand_id
1 'polypeptide(L)'
;MVLTTSVNWRNKMSIWEKSNWRSKPRVQMPDYTNQYVLNSVEKQLSSYPPLVFAGEARNLKEKLASASKGEAFLLQGGDCAESFEQFSADSIRDTFKVMLQMAMVLTFGAKVPVVKVGRMAGQFAKPRSAPTEEQNGIELPSYRGDIINELAFTEKARVPNAKKMLQAYTQAAATLNLIRAFSSGGYADVNQVHSWTLGFTEGEKAVQYREMAERIKDALDFMKAAGLEGKSAYELRTVDFYTSHESLLLEYEEALTRLDSTSGKWLAGSGHMIWIGDRTRQPDGAHVEFARGVLNPIGLKCGPTTSEDDLK
;
A
#
# COMPACT_ATOMS: atom_id res chain seq x y z
N MET A 1 -9.87 38.74 -43.95
CA MET A 1 -10.77 37.61 -43.67
C MET A 1 -9.91 36.51 -43.07
N VAL A 2 -9.77 36.49 -41.75
CA VAL A 2 -8.91 35.54 -41.01
C VAL A 2 -9.84 34.49 -40.46
N LEU A 3 -9.77 33.28 -41.01
CA LEU A 3 -10.49 32.11 -40.50
C LEU A 3 -9.70 31.53 -39.31
N THR A 4 -10.13 31.87 -38.11
CA THR A 4 -9.69 31.20 -36.89
C THR A 4 -10.45 29.88 -36.76
N THR A 5 -9.85 28.79 -37.15
CA THR A 5 -10.30 27.44 -36.82
C THR A 5 -9.97 27.17 -35.35
N SER A 6 -10.92 27.41 -34.47
CA SER A 6 -10.87 26.93 -33.10
C SER A 6 -10.98 25.41 -33.12
N VAL A 7 -9.87 24.73 -32.93
CA VAL A 7 -9.85 23.29 -32.69
C VAL A 7 -10.49 23.04 -31.33
N ASN A 8 -11.65 22.45 -31.36
CA ASN A 8 -12.46 22.15 -30.18
C ASN A 8 -11.91 20.93 -29.48
N TRP A 9 -10.94 21.11 -28.58
CA TRP A 9 -10.29 20.05 -27.78
C TRP A 9 -11.22 19.40 -26.75
N ARG A 10 -12.50 19.84 -26.67
CA ARG A 10 -13.49 19.32 -25.71
C ARG A 10 -14.22 18.04 -26.13
N ASN A 11 -14.00 17.50 -27.31
CA ASN A 11 -14.70 16.32 -27.81
C ASN A 11 -13.71 15.20 -28.14
N LYS A 12 -13.34 14.37 -27.13
CA LYS A 12 -13.03 12.97 -27.11
C LYS A 12 -12.12 12.57 -25.92
N MET A 13 -12.36 13.07 -24.73
CA MET A 13 -11.94 12.27 -23.58
C MET A 13 -13.00 11.19 -23.42
N SER A 14 -12.73 9.97 -23.89
CA SER A 14 -13.53 8.80 -23.54
C SER A 14 -13.65 8.79 -22.02
N ILE A 15 -14.88 8.65 -21.51
CA ILE A 15 -15.10 8.49 -20.08
C ILE A 15 -14.25 7.31 -19.64
N TRP A 16 -13.34 7.53 -18.65
CA TRP A 16 -12.49 6.47 -18.16
C TRP A 16 -13.34 5.40 -17.47
N GLU A 17 -13.09 4.16 -17.79
CA GLU A 17 -13.67 2.98 -17.15
C GLU A 17 -12.56 2.11 -16.58
N LYS A 18 -12.87 1.40 -15.51
CA LYS A 18 -11.89 0.57 -14.78
C LYS A 18 -11.25 -0.54 -15.63
N SER A 19 -11.84 -0.88 -16.78
CA SER A 19 -11.35 -1.89 -17.72
C SER A 19 -10.54 -1.33 -18.89
N ASN A 20 -10.37 -0.01 -19.01
CA ASN A 20 -9.67 0.62 -20.15
C ASN A 20 -8.23 0.12 -20.32
N TRP A 21 -7.56 -0.23 -19.22
CA TRP A 21 -6.23 -0.79 -19.22
C TRP A 21 -6.09 -2.09 -20.05
N ARG A 22 -7.19 -2.84 -20.22
CA ARG A 22 -7.19 -4.13 -20.97
C ARG A 22 -6.85 -3.94 -22.44
N SER A 23 -7.04 -2.76 -22.99
CA SER A 23 -6.68 -2.39 -24.36
C SER A 23 -5.26 -1.86 -24.51
N LYS A 24 -4.51 -1.73 -23.42
CA LYS A 24 -3.16 -1.17 -23.40
C LYS A 24 -2.09 -2.26 -23.31
N PRO A 25 -0.83 -1.96 -23.72
CA PRO A 25 0.30 -2.87 -23.53
C PRO A 25 0.45 -3.29 -22.07
N ARG A 26 0.54 -4.60 -21.82
CA ARG A 26 0.69 -5.19 -20.49
C ARG A 26 2.11 -5.72 -20.33
N VAL A 27 2.75 -5.35 -19.25
CA VAL A 27 4.07 -5.87 -18.86
C VAL A 27 4.04 -6.37 -17.42
N GLN A 28 4.89 -7.30 -17.07
CA GLN A 28 5.03 -7.86 -15.73
C GLN A 28 3.81 -8.63 -15.19
N MET A 29 2.73 -8.73 -15.92
CA MET A 29 1.54 -9.50 -15.54
C MET A 29 1.68 -10.96 -16.04
N PRO A 30 1.07 -11.94 -15.34
CA PRO A 30 1.08 -13.32 -15.78
C PRO A 30 0.10 -13.58 -16.93
N ASP A 31 0.38 -14.59 -17.75
CA ASP A 31 -0.59 -15.15 -18.65
C ASP A 31 -1.30 -16.34 -17.99
N TYR A 32 -2.59 -16.19 -17.72
CA TYR A 32 -3.42 -17.25 -17.18
C TYR A 32 -3.93 -18.14 -18.32
N THR A 33 -3.56 -19.40 -18.32
CA THR A 33 -3.96 -20.37 -19.36
C THR A 33 -5.44 -20.71 -19.31
N ASN A 34 -6.07 -20.64 -18.14
CA ASN A 34 -7.49 -20.92 -17.95
C ASN A 34 -8.30 -19.64 -17.74
N GLN A 35 -8.76 -19.03 -18.83
CA GLN A 35 -9.56 -17.82 -18.82
C GLN A 35 -10.91 -17.98 -18.12
N TYR A 36 -11.52 -19.16 -18.13
CA TYR A 36 -12.77 -19.43 -17.42
C TYR A 36 -12.57 -19.29 -15.90
N VAL A 37 -11.48 -19.84 -15.36
CA VAL A 37 -11.14 -19.71 -13.94
C VAL A 37 -10.84 -18.26 -13.59
N LEU A 38 -10.06 -17.55 -14.41
CA LEU A 38 -9.76 -16.12 -14.19
C LEU A 38 -11.05 -15.29 -14.12
N ASN A 39 -11.92 -15.41 -15.12
CA ASN A 39 -13.19 -14.66 -15.15
C ASN A 39 -14.11 -15.01 -13.97
N SER A 40 -14.11 -16.26 -13.50
CA SER A 40 -14.86 -16.68 -12.32
C SER A 40 -14.32 -16.03 -11.05
N VAL A 41 -13.01 -15.94 -10.89
CA VAL A 41 -12.34 -15.31 -9.75
C VAL A 41 -12.58 -13.80 -9.76
N GLU A 42 -12.42 -13.12 -10.90
CA GLU A 42 -12.70 -11.68 -11.04
C GLU A 42 -14.16 -11.36 -10.68
N LYS A 43 -15.11 -12.17 -11.17
CA LYS A 43 -16.53 -12.03 -10.84
C LYS A 43 -16.77 -12.18 -9.33
N GLN A 44 -16.15 -13.17 -8.70
CA GLN A 44 -16.27 -13.41 -7.26
C GLN A 44 -15.69 -12.25 -6.45
N LEU A 45 -14.48 -11.77 -6.76
CA LEU A 45 -13.86 -10.60 -6.13
C LEU A 45 -14.70 -9.34 -6.32
N SER A 46 -15.30 -9.16 -7.49
CA SER A 46 -16.19 -8.02 -7.77
C SER A 46 -17.45 -8.01 -6.90
N SER A 47 -17.86 -9.16 -6.38
CA SER A 47 -18.99 -9.26 -5.43
C SER A 47 -18.58 -9.06 -3.97
N TYR A 48 -17.29 -9.10 -3.65
CA TYR A 48 -16.79 -8.91 -2.29
C TYR A 48 -16.78 -7.42 -1.91
N PRO A 49 -16.86 -7.09 -0.61
CA PRO A 49 -16.63 -5.73 -0.14
C PRO A 49 -15.24 -5.23 -0.55
N PRO A 50 -15.06 -3.93 -0.83
CA PRO A 50 -13.72 -3.37 -0.98
C PRO A 50 -12.96 -3.47 0.35
N LEU A 51 -11.64 -3.61 0.29
CA LEU A 51 -10.79 -3.72 1.48
C LEU A 51 -10.64 -2.38 2.21
N VAL A 52 -10.71 -1.28 1.45
CA VAL A 52 -10.61 0.09 1.99
C VAL A 52 -11.79 0.93 1.54
N PHE A 53 -12.05 2.00 2.29
CA PHE A 53 -13.17 2.90 2.07
C PHE A 53 -12.69 4.22 1.46
N ALA A 54 -13.51 4.84 0.61
CA ALA A 54 -13.14 6.06 -0.11
C ALA A 54 -12.81 7.25 0.82
N GLY A 55 -13.46 7.33 1.98
CA GLY A 55 -13.15 8.32 3.01
C GLY A 55 -11.73 8.18 3.57
N GLU A 56 -11.27 6.94 3.80
CA GLU A 56 -9.91 6.67 4.27
C GLU A 56 -8.87 7.11 3.22
N ALA A 57 -9.11 6.82 1.94
CA ALA A 57 -8.22 7.25 0.85
C ALA A 57 -8.17 8.77 0.69
N ARG A 58 -9.29 9.48 0.84
CA ARG A 58 -9.34 10.94 0.84
C ARG A 58 -8.55 11.54 2.00
N ASN A 59 -8.75 11.01 3.22
CA ASN A 59 -8.00 11.45 4.40
C ASN A 59 -6.49 11.25 4.20
N LEU A 60 -6.06 10.09 3.68
CA LEU A 60 -4.66 9.88 3.36
C LEU A 60 -4.14 10.91 2.34
N LYS A 61 -4.92 11.22 1.29
CA LYS A 61 -4.53 12.20 0.28
C LYS A 61 -4.30 13.60 0.86
N GLU A 62 -5.15 14.03 1.80
CA GLU A 62 -4.98 15.30 2.52
C GLU A 62 -3.71 15.30 3.38
N LYS A 63 -3.44 14.21 4.10
CA LYS A 63 -2.21 14.07 4.90
C LYS A 63 -0.95 14.05 4.04
N LEU A 64 -0.98 13.40 2.87
CA LEU A 64 0.13 13.43 1.92
C LEU A 64 0.33 14.83 1.32
N ALA A 65 -0.73 15.60 1.12
CA ALA A 65 -0.63 16.99 0.71
C ALA A 65 0.05 17.86 1.79
N SER A 66 -0.21 17.63 3.09
CA SER A 66 0.54 18.27 4.17
C SER A 66 2.01 17.85 4.19
N ALA A 67 2.30 16.56 3.95
CA ALA A 67 3.68 16.08 3.85
C ALA A 67 4.45 16.75 2.69
N SER A 68 3.80 16.99 1.55
CA SER A 68 4.41 17.68 0.40
C SER A 68 4.78 19.14 0.68
N LYS A 69 4.15 19.76 1.70
CA LYS A 69 4.44 21.12 2.16
C LYS A 69 5.45 21.18 3.31
N GLY A 70 5.95 20.02 3.78
CA GLY A 70 6.80 19.93 4.94
C GLY A 70 6.07 20.04 6.28
N GLU A 71 4.75 20.04 6.29
CA GLU A 71 3.89 20.12 7.49
C GLU A 71 3.71 18.75 8.17
N ALA A 72 4.09 17.66 7.50
CA ALA A 72 4.07 16.29 8.01
C ALA A 72 5.21 15.47 7.39
N PHE A 73 5.53 14.32 7.97
CA PHE A 73 6.50 13.38 7.44
C PHE A 73 5.81 12.08 7.00
N LEU A 74 6.12 11.58 5.80
CA LEU A 74 5.61 10.29 5.33
C LEU A 74 6.58 9.18 5.75
N LEU A 75 6.11 8.25 6.59
CA LEU A 75 6.76 6.99 6.87
C LEU A 75 6.04 5.86 6.12
N GLN A 76 6.69 5.32 5.09
CA GLN A 76 6.21 4.14 4.38
C GLN A 76 7.19 2.99 4.58
N GLY A 77 6.72 1.84 5.03
CA GLY A 77 7.57 0.67 5.31
C GLY A 77 6.77 -0.62 5.36
N GLY A 78 7.49 -1.75 5.31
CA GLY A 78 6.94 -3.10 5.33
C GLY A 78 7.67 -4.04 4.38
N ASP A 79 7.09 -5.17 4.03
CA ASP A 79 7.73 -6.22 3.27
C ASP A 79 7.95 -5.87 1.80
N CYS A 80 8.99 -6.44 1.20
CA CYS A 80 9.22 -6.35 -0.24
C CYS A 80 8.13 -7.09 -1.04
N ALA A 81 7.71 -8.25 -0.53
CA ALA A 81 6.54 -8.99 -0.94
C ALA A 81 6.06 -9.80 0.26
N GLU A 82 4.77 -9.70 0.57
CA GLU A 82 4.13 -10.50 1.61
C GLU A 82 4.05 -11.96 1.16
N SER A 83 4.27 -12.88 2.10
CA SER A 83 4.11 -14.33 1.88
C SER A 83 2.82 -14.82 2.54
N PHE A 84 2.10 -15.69 1.83
CA PHE A 84 0.92 -16.36 2.38
C PHE A 84 1.26 -17.26 3.58
N GLU A 85 2.47 -17.80 3.60
CA GLU A 85 2.97 -18.69 4.63
C GLU A 85 3.30 -17.96 5.94
N GLN A 86 3.79 -16.72 5.81
CA GLN A 86 4.15 -15.88 6.96
C GLN A 86 2.95 -15.12 7.56
N PHE A 87 1.77 -15.27 6.98
CA PHE A 87 0.56 -14.63 7.47
C PHE A 87 0.19 -15.16 8.87
N SER A 88 0.28 -14.28 9.87
CA SER A 88 -0.08 -14.57 11.25
C SER A 88 -0.45 -13.29 12.00
N ALA A 89 -1.20 -13.44 13.10
CA ALA A 89 -1.51 -12.32 13.99
C ALA A 89 -0.26 -11.67 14.58
N ASP A 90 0.76 -12.47 14.90
CA ASP A 90 2.03 -11.99 15.45
C ASP A 90 2.82 -11.18 14.41
N SER A 91 2.92 -11.66 13.18
CA SER A 91 3.58 -10.95 12.08
C SER A 91 2.94 -9.58 11.82
N ILE A 92 1.60 -9.53 11.77
CA ILE A 92 0.84 -8.27 11.57
C ILE A 92 1.08 -7.33 12.75
N ARG A 93 0.96 -7.82 13.99
CA ARG A 93 1.18 -7.05 15.21
C ARG A 93 2.59 -6.46 15.24
N ASP A 94 3.60 -7.27 14.95
CA ASP A 94 5.00 -6.85 15.09
C ASP A 94 5.38 -5.84 14.01
N THR A 95 4.89 -5.99 12.78
CA THR A 95 5.06 -4.98 11.74
C THR A 95 4.39 -3.66 12.14
N PHE A 96 3.14 -3.70 12.61
CA PHE A 96 2.43 -2.53 13.09
C PHE A 96 3.16 -1.84 14.25
N LYS A 97 3.63 -2.62 15.22
CA LYS A 97 4.40 -2.14 16.39
C LYS A 97 5.68 -1.42 15.97
N VAL A 98 6.49 -2.01 15.09
CA VAL A 98 7.73 -1.40 14.59
C VAL A 98 7.42 -0.07 13.88
N MET A 99 6.40 -0.02 13.06
CA MET A 99 5.99 1.21 12.37
C MET A 99 5.59 2.31 13.35
N LEU A 100 4.89 1.97 14.45
CA LEU A 100 4.52 2.95 15.48
C LEU A 100 5.74 3.44 16.26
N GLN A 101 6.68 2.56 16.60
CA GLN A 101 7.93 2.92 17.26
C GLN A 101 8.77 3.87 16.39
N MET A 102 8.92 3.56 15.10
CA MET A 102 9.60 4.45 14.14
C MET A 102 8.88 5.79 14.03
N ALA A 103 7.55 5.79 13.94
CA ALA A 103 6.76 7.02 13.86
C ALA A 103 6.92 7.91 15.11
N MET A 104 6.98 7.32 16.31
CA MET A 104 7.20 8.05 17.55
C MET A 104 8.56 8.76 17.54
N VAL A 105 9.62 8.04 17.17
CA VAL A 105 10.99 8.60 17.05
C VAL A 105 11.03 9.76 16.05
N LEU A 106 10.41 9.55 14.87
CA LEU A 106 10.36 10.56 13.82
C LEU A 106 9.53 11.79 14.24
N THR A 107 8.38 11.58 14.88
CA THR A 107 7.55 12.68 15.41
C THR A 107 8.33 13.51 16.42
N PHE A 108 9.03 12.87 17.36
CA PHE A 108 9.84 13.56 18.35
C PHE A 108 11.01 14.32 17.71
N GLY A 109 11.71 13.70 16.76
CA GLY A 109 12.87 14.30 16.10
C GLY A 109 12.51 15.42 15.12
N ALA A 110 11.53 15.20 14.26
CA ALA A 110 11.12 16.15 13.22
C ALA A 110 10.14 17.22 13.73
N LYS A 111 9.47 17.00 14.87
CA LYS A 111 8.44 17.88 15.46
C LYS A 111 7.26 18.18 14.54
N VAL A 112 6.94 17.23 13.67
CA VAL A 112 5.79 17.25 12.77
C VAL A 112 5.03 15.90 12.84
N PRO A 113 3.74 15.87 12.51
CA PRO A 113 2.99 14.63 12.43
C PRO A 113 3.63 13.63 11.45
N VAL A 114 3.56 12.34 11.76
CA VAL A 114 4.02 11.27 10.88
C VAL A 114 2.83 10.53 10.29
N VAL A 115 2.71 10.55 8.96
CA VAL A 115 1.74 9.77 8.19
C VAL A 115 2.29 8.36 8.02
N LYS A 116 1.62 7.37 8.61
CA LYS A 116 2.06 5.98 8.62
C LYS A 116 1.37 5.19 7.52
N VAL A 117 2.14 4.66 6.58
CA VAL A 117 1.65 3.86 5.44
C VAL A 117 2.38 2.52 5.43
N GLY A 118 1.70 1.47 5.85
CA GLY A 118 2.25 0.12 5.82
C GLY A 118 2.26 -0.44 4.40
N ARG A 119 3.36 -1.01 4.00
CA ARG A 119 3.49 -1.82 2.80
C ARG A 119 3.07 -3.25 3.15
N MET A 120 1.77 -3.43 3.32
CA MET A 120 1.13 -4.66 3.80
C MET A 120 -0.35 -4.71 3.40
N ALA A 121 -0.97 -5.87 3.58
CA ALA A 121 -2.37 -6.15 3.22
C ALA A 121 -2.65 -6.00 1.71
N GLY A 122 -1.68 -6.35 0.86
CA GLY A 122 -1.82 -6.27 -0.60
C GLY A 122 -0.53 -6.47 -1.39
N GLN A 123 0.64 -6.41 -0.75
CA GLN A 123 1.93 -6.52 -1.44
C GLN A 123 2.29 -7.99 -1.73
N PHE A 124 1.39 -8.76 -2.33
CA PHE A 124 1.59 -10.17 -2.65
C PHE A 124 2.18 -10.42 -4.06
N ALA A 125 2.31 -9.38 -4.88
CA ALA A 125 2.91 -9.44 -6.21
C ALA A 125 4.30 -8.79 -6.22
N LYS A 126 5.18 -9.29 -7.09
CA LYS A 126 6.55 -8.81 -7.23
C LYS A 126 6.96 -8.77 -8.70
N PRO A 127 7.35 -7.61 -9.26
CA PRO A 127 7.89 -7.54 -10.60
C PRO A 127 9.29 -8.18 -10.63
N ARG A 128 9.64 -8.79 -11.77
CA ARG A 128 10.93 -9.48 -11.95
C ARG A 128 11.72 -8.90 -13.11
N SER A 129 13.04 -8.86 -12.95
CA SER A 129 13.96 -8.39 -14.01
C SER A 129 14.06 -9.41 -15.14
N ALA A 130 14.02 -10.70 -14.82
CA ALA A 130 14.04 -11.80 -15.78
C ALA A 130 12.70 -12.56 -15.78
N PRO A 131 12.21 -13.03 -16.92
CA PRO A 131 11.01 -13.83 -17.03
C PRO A 131 11.17 -15.21 -16.41
N THR A 132 12.38 -15.72 -16.34
CA THR A 132 12.76 -17.05 -15.86
C THR A 132 13.85 -16.99 -14.80
N GLU A 133 13.98 -18.05 -14.02
CA GLU A 133 15.03 -18.32 -13.04
C GLU A 133 15.64 -19.69 -13.35
N GLU A 134 16.96 -19.82 -13.18
CA GLU A 134 17.69 -21.07 -13.40
C GLU A 134 18.23 -21.60 -12.07
N GLN A 135 18.00 -22.90 -11.81
CA GLN A 135 18.63 -23.64 -10.71
C GLN A 135 19.08 -25.03 -11.21
N ASN A 136 20.34 -25.37 -10.99
CA ASN A 136 20.91 -26.67 -11.36
C ASN A 136 20.70 -27.06 -12.84
N GLY A 137 20.75 -26.09 -13.78
CA GLY A 137 20.54 -26.33 -15.20
C GLY A 137 19.08 -26.47 -15.63
N ILE A 138 18.13 -26.29 -14.72
CA ILE A 138 16.68 -26.26 -15.02
C ILE A 138 16.24 -24.80 -15.02
N GLU A 139 15.57 -24.39 -16.10
CA GLU A 139 15.01 -23.06 -16.25
C GLU A 139 13.48 -23.12 -16.06
N LEU A 140 12.96 -22.29 -15.13
CA LEU A 140 11.53 -22.18 -14.84
C LEU A 140 11.08 -20.72 -14.81
N PRO A 141 9.76 -20.43 -15.00
CA PRO A 141 9.24 -19.08 -14.83
C PRO A 141 9.61 -18.49 -13.47
N SER A 142 9.95 -17.20 -13.42
CA SER A 142 10.29 -16.50 -12.18
C SER A 142 9.13 -16.55 -11.17
N TYR A 143 9.48 -16.66 -9.88
CA TYR A 143 8.53 -16.40 -8.80
C TYR A 143 8.09 -14.93 -8.83
N ARG A 144 6.78 -14.68 -8.93
CA ARG A 144 6.20 -13.33 -9.08
C ARG A 144 5.34 -12.90 -7.90
N GLY A 145 5.44 -13.61 -6.78
CA GLY A 145 4.66 -13.39 -5.57
C GLY A 145 3.48 -14.35 -5.42
N ASP A 146 3.08 -14.56 -4.19
CA ASP A 146 2.13 -15.61 -3.81
C ASP A 146 0.73 -15.44 -4.41
N ILE A 147 0.35 -14.22 -4.79
CA ILE A 147 -0.91 -13.97 -5.50
C ILE A 147 -0.90 -14.54 -6.94
N ILE A 148 0.27 -14.81 -7.50
CA ILE A 148 0.46 -15.27 -8.89
C ILE A 148 0.85 -16.73 -8.94
N ASN A 149 2.00 -17.10 -8.33
CA ASN A 149 2.56 -18.44 -8.36
C ASN A 149 3.24 -18.79 -7.02
N GLU A 150 3.88 -19.93 -6.90
CA GLU A 150 4.49 -20.39 -5.63
C GLU A 150 6.01 -20.25 -5.66
N LEU A 151 6.61 -20.09 -4.46
CA LEU A 151 8.04 -19.91 -4.30
C LEU A 151 8.84 -21.18 -4.64
N ALA A 152 8.26 -22.36 -4.44
CA ALA A 152 8.92 -23.65 -4.73
C ALA A 152 9.41 -23.70 -6.19
N PHE A 153 10.65 -24.19 -6.40
CA PHE A 153 11.25 -24.29 -7.71
C PHE A 153 10.86 -25.61 -8.41
N THR A 154 9.58 -25.68 -8.83
CA THR A 154 9.01 -26.81 -9.58
C THR A 154 8.11 -26.27 -10.68
N GLU A 155 7.99 -27.01 -11.79
CA GLU A 155 7.11 -26.64 -12.91
C GLU A 155 5.69 -26.33 -12.44
N LYS A 156 5.10 -27.19 -11.61
CA LYS A 156 3.74 -27.03 -11.09
C LYS A 156 3.60 -25.77 -10.24
N ALA A 157 4.56 -25.46 -9.37
CA ALA A 157 4.53 -24.31 -8.48
C ALA A 157 4.65 -22.98 -9.24
N ARG A 158 5.34 -22.97 -10.37
CA ARG A 158 5.59 -21.76 -11.17
C ARG A 158 4.48 -21.43 -12.16
N VAL A 159 3.46 -22.28 -12.31
CA VAL A 159 2.27 -21.98 -13.12
C VAL A 159 1.41 -20.94 -12.42
N PRO A 160 1.03 -19.82 -13.08
CA PRO A 160 0.13 -18.82 -12.52
C PRO A 160 -1.25 -19.40 -12.19
N ASN A 161 -1.77 -19.11 -11.01
CA ASN A 161 -3.05 -19.60 -10.52
C ASN A 161 -3.96 -18.46 -10.04
N ALA A 162 -4.98 -18.13 -10.83
CA ALA A 162 -5.90 -17.04 -10.52
C ALA A 162 -6.64 -17.19 -9.18
N LYS A 163 -6.87 -18.42 -8.68
CA LYS A 163 -7.52 -18.64 -7.38
C LYS A 163 -6.74 -18.08 -6.20
N LYS A 164 -5.43 -17.85 -6.34
CA LYS A 164 -4.58 -17.21 -5.32
C LYS A 164 -5.00 -15.77 -5.02
N MET A 165 -5.66 -15.08 -5.95
CA MET A 165 -6.26 -13.77 -5.71
C MET A 165 -7.34 -13.79 -4.61
N LEU A 166 -8.10 -14.87 -4.48
CA LEU A 166 -9.10 -15.03 -3.41
C LEU A 166 -8.43 -15.19 -2.04
N GLN A 167 -7.32 -15.95 -1.99
CA GLN A 167 -6.53 -16.07 -0.76
C GLN A 167 -5.89 -14.74 -0.37
N ALA A 168 -5.32 -14.02 -1.34
CA ALA A 168 -4.75 -12.68 -1.12
C ALA A 168 -5.80 -11.72 -0.54
N TYR A 169 -7.02 -11.69 -1.10
CA TYR A 169 -8.11 -10.90 -0.57
C TYR A 169 -8.45 -11.29 0.89
N THR A 170 -8.57 -12.58 1.18
CA THR A 170 -8.92 -13.05 2.53
C THR A 170 -7.87 -12.64 3.57
N GLN A 171 -6.58 -12.83 3.24
CA GLN A 171 -5.49 -12.42 4.13
C GLN A 171 -5.40 -10.90 4.27
N ALA A 172 -5.56 -10.14 3.19
CA ALA A 172 -5.60 -8.69 3.23
C ALA A 172 -6.76 -8.16 4.10
N ALA A 173 -7.96 -8.75 3.97
CA ALA A 173 -9.11 -8.39 4.78
C ALA A 173 -8.88 -8.66 6.28
N ALA A 174 -8.32 -9.82 6.63
CA ALA A 174 -7.98 -10.15 8.00
C ALA A 174 -6.90 -9.22 8.57
N THR A 175 -5.86 -8.91 7.79
CA THR A 175 -4.81 -7.96 8.17
C THR A 175 -5.39 -6.57 8.45
N LEU A 176 -6.22 -6.03 7.55
CA LEU A 176 -6.84 -4.72 7.72
C LEU A 176 -7.79 -4.69 8.92
N ASN A 177 -8.55 -5.75 9.15
CA ASN A 177 -9.42 -5.85 10.32
C ASN A 177 -8.60 -5.77 11.63
N LEU A 178 -7.48 -6.49 11.70
CA LEU A 178 -6.61 -6.49 12.89
C LEU A 178 -5.92 -5.13 13.08
N ILE A 179 -5.44 -4.51 12.00
CA ILE A 179 -4.85 -3.16 12.04
C ILE A 179 -5.86 -2.14 12.54
N ARG A 180 -7.12 -2.15 12.05
CA ARG A 180 -8.18 -1.25 12.54
C ARG A 180 -8.47 -1.47 14.02
N ALA A 181 -8.51 -2.72 14.47
CA ALA A 181 -8.67 -3.05 15.88
C ALA A 181 -7.52 -2.51 16.74
N PHE A 182 -6.28 -2.66 16.30
CA PHE A 182 -5.10 -2.11 16.99
C PHE A 182 -5.10 -0.59 16.99
N SER A 183 -5.45 0.03 15.87
CA SER A 183 -5.44 1.49 15.70
C SER A 183 -6.46 2.21 16.58
N SER A 184 -7.60 1.60 16.86
CA SER A 184 -8.72 2.20 17.64
C SER A 184 -8.94 1.58 19.00
N GLY A 185 -8.42 0.38 19.26
CA GLY A 185 -8.67 -0.41 20.46
C GLY A 185 -7.78 -0.10 21.68
N GLY A 186 -6.93 0.93 21.59
CA GLY A 186 -6.00 1.32 22.67
C GLY A 186 -4.65 0.62 22.61
N TYR A 187 -4.42 -0.31 21.69
CA TYR A 187 -3.10 -0.92 21.48
C TYR A 187 -2.09 0.09 20.96
N ALA A 188 -2.52 1.11 20.22
CA ALA A 188 -1.72 2.19 19.70
C ALA A 188 -1.59 3.40 20.65
N ASP A 189 -1.97 3.25 21.93
CA ASP A 189 -1.79 4.29 22.95
C ASP A 189 -0.33 4.73 23.02
N VAL A 190 -0.10 6.04 23.05
CA VAL A 190 1.24 6.64 22.99
C VAL A 190 2.15 6.17 24.13
N ASN A 191 1.59 5.97 25.34
CA ASN A 191 2.36 5.46 26.48
C ASN A 191 2.74 3.99 26.27
N GLN A 192 1.84 3.20 25.66
CA GLN A 192 2.10 1.81 25.32
C GLN A 192 3.22 1.72 24.26
N VAL A 193 3.15 2.53 23.20
CA VAL A 193 4.19 2.60 22.16
C VAL A 193 5.53 3.02 22.77
N HIS A 194 5.54 4.00 23.68
CA HIS A 194 6.73 4.39 24.41
C HIS A 194 7.31 3.24 25.24
N SER A 195 6.47 2.46 25.95
CA SER A 195 6.95 1.33 26.74
C SER A 195 7.65 0.26 25.90
N TRP A 196 7.19 0.02 24.68
CA TRP A 196 7.87 -0.92 23.76
C TRP A 196 9.24 -0.41 23.32
N THR A 197 9.39 0.92 23.25
CA THR A 197 10.64 1.58 22.84
C THR A 197 11.74 1.38 23.87
N LEU A 198 11.40 1.23 25.16
CA LEU A 198 12.37 1.00 26.24
C LEU A 198 13.08 -0.37 26.16
N GLY A 199 12.57 -1.33 25.37
CA GLY A 199 13.19 -2.63 25.16
C GLY A 199 14.50 -2.64 24.35
N PHE A 200 14.87 -1.51 23.71
CA PHE A 200 16.09 -1.38 22.90
C PHE A 200 17.24 -0.76 23.73
N THR A 201 17.67 -1.42 24.80
CA THR A 201 18.57 -0.81 25.78
C THR A 201 20.02 -1.33 25.76
N GLU A 202 20.38 -2.24 24.86
CA GLU A 202 21.72 -2.84 24.81
C GLU A 202 22.56 -2.34 23.62
N GLY A 203 23.85 -2.01 23.85
CA GLY A 203 24.84 -1.60 22.87
C GLY A 203 25.15 -0.08 22.86
N GLU A 204 26.22 0.33 22.16
CA GLU A 204 26.69 1.73 22.11
C GLU A 204 25.64 2.71 21.57
N LYS A 205 24.86 2.30 20.58
CA LYS A 205 23.76 3.13 20.03
C LYS A 205 22.58 3.27 21.01
N ALA A 206 22.50 2.39 22.01
CA ALA A 206 21.45 2.43 23.03
C ALA A 206 21.54 3.65 23.95
N VAL A 207 22.71 4.30 24.10
CA VAL A 207 22.88 5.49 24.96
C VAL A 207 22.09 6.66 24.39
N GLN A 208 22.29 7.01 23.11
CA GLN A 208 21.56 8.08 22.45
C GLN A 208 20.05 7.82 22.41
N TYR A 209 19.68 6.55 22.23
CA TYR A 209 18.30 6.14 22.21
C TYR A 209 17.63 6.26 23.60
N ARG A 210 18.33 5.94 24.69
CA ARG A 210 17.84 6.09 26.07
C ARG A 210 17.59 7.56 26.39
N GLU A 211 18.53 8.46 26.06
CA GLU A 211 18.35 9.90 26.26
C GLU A 211 17.11 10.44 25.55
N MET A 212 16.86 9.95 24.33
CA MET A 212 15.65 10.32 23.58
C MET A 212 14.40 9.75 24.23
N ALA A 213 14.43 8.50 24.67
CA ALA A 213 13.31 7.83 25.33
C ALA A 213 12.95 8.51 26.66
N GLU A 214 13.93 8.97 27.43
CA GLU A 214 13.71 9.77 28.65
C GLU A 214 13.03 11.10 28.33
N ARG A 215 13.47 11.82 27.30
CA ARG A 215 12.81 13.07 26.87
C ARG A 215 11.38 12.87 26.39
N ILE A 216 11.10 11.76 25.71
CA ILE A 216 9.72 11.40 25.32
C ILE A 216 8.90 11.13 26.59
N LYS A 217 9.46 10.41 27.55
CA LYS A 217 8.81 10.15 28.84
C LYS A 217 8.49 11.46 29.57
N ASP A 218 9.43 12.38 29.68
CA ASP A 218 9.22 13.68 30.33
C ASP A 218 8.09 14.46 29.66
N ALA A 219 8.01 14.44 28.31
CA ALA A 219 6.93 15.06 27.57
C ALA A 219 5.55 14.41 27.86
N LEU A 220 5.50 13.09 27.93
CA LEU A 220 4.28 12.35 28.28
C LEU A 220 3.85 12.62 29.73
N ASP A 221 4.79 12.62 30.67
CA ASP A 221 4.52 12.93 32.07
C ASP A 221 4.02 14.37 32.24
N PHE A 222 4.57 15.32 31.47
CA PHE A 222 4.06 16.69 31.43
C PHE A 222 2.62 16.76 30.91
N MET A 223 2.32 16.08 29.79
CA MET A 223 0.97 16.06 29.23
C MET A 223 -0.04 15.45 30.23
N LYS A 224 0.36 14.41 30.94
CA LYS A 224 -0.41 13.80 32.02
C LYS A 224 -0.68 14.79 33.15
N ALA A 225 0.37 15.46 33.64
CA ALA A 225 0.25 16.47 34.70
C ALA A 225 -0.63 17.64 34.26
N ALA A 226 -0.64 18.00 32.98
CA ALA A 226 -1.51 19.01 32.38
C ALA A 226 -2.98 18.56 32.19
N GLY A 227 -3.32 17.33 32.58
CA GLY A 227 -4.69 16.78 32.45
C GLY A 227 -5.04 16.25 31.06
N LEU A 228 -4.05 16.10 30.16
CA LEU A 228 -4.23 15.53 28.82
C LEU A 228 -4.15 14.00 28.86
N GLU A 229 -4.85 13.38 29.81
CA GLU A 229 -4.94 11.94 30.01
C GLU A 229 -6.40 11.46 30.07
N GLY A 230 -6.59 10.16 29.86
CA GLY A 230 -7.85 9.49 30.04
C GLY A 230 -8.80 9.58 28.85
N LYS A 231 -10.10 9.49 29.11
CA LYS A 231 -11.15 9.43 28.06
C LYS A 231 -11.21 10.69 27.18
N SER A 232 -10.70 11.82 27.66
CA SER A 232 -10.65 13.10 26.95
C SER A 232 -9.49 13.19 25.94
N ALA A 233 -8.53 12.27 25.97
CA ALA A 233 -7.38 12.24 25.10
C ALA A 233 -7.50 11.11 24.05
N TYR A 234 -8.61 11.08 23.33
CA TYR A 234 -8.87 10.08 22.28
C TYR A 234 -7.72 10.02 21.25
N GLU A 235 -7.20 11.17 20.86
CA GLU A 235 -6.10 11.32 19.90
C GLU A 235 -4.79 10.66 20.37
N LEU A 236 -4.58 10.51 21.68
CA LEU A 236 -3.40 9.83 22.25
C LEU A 236 -3.54 8.30 22.27
N ARG A 237 -4.76 7.80 22.06
CA ARG A 237 -5.11 6.37 22.17
C ARG A 237 -5.39 5.73 20.81
N THR A 238 -5.52 6.53 19.77
CA THR A 238 -5.82 6.10 18.43
C THR A 238 -4.76 6.58 17.47
N VAL A 239 -4.63 5.89 16.37
CA VAL A 239 -3.67 6.25 15.34
C VAL A 239 -4.25 5.97 13.96
N ASP A 240 -4.05 6.90 13.03
CA ASP A 240 -4.29 6.61 11.62
C ASP A 240 -3.16 5.74 11.08
N PHE A 241 -3.53 4.63 10.49
CA PHE A 241 -2.61 3.72 9.82
C PHE A 241 -3.21 3.29 8.48
N TYR A 242 -2.47 3.52 7.41
CA TYR A 242 -2.88 3.22 6.05
C TYR A 242 -2.06 2.08 5.47
N THR A 243 -2.58 1.44 4.43
CA THR A 243 -1.88 0.37 3.71
C THR A 243 -1.64 0.74 2.26
N SER A 244 -0.60 0.16 1.68
CA SER A 244 -0.19 0.42 0.32
C SER A 244 0.46 -0.80 -0.31
N HIS A 245 0.37 -0.92 -1.64
CA HIS A 245 1.04 -1.96 -2.42
C HIS A 245 1.27 -1.54 -3.88
N GLU A 246 2.13 -2.27 -4.57
CA GLU A 246 2.30 -2.13 -6.02
C GLU A 246 1.09 -2.73 -6.74
N SER A 247 0.39 -1.92 -7.54
CA SER A 247 -0.76 -2.36 -8.33
C SER A 247 -0.31 -3.16 -9.56
N LEU A 248 0.40 -4.28 -9.33
CA LEU A 248 1.00 -5.08 -10.40
C LEU A 248 -0.03 -5.95 -11.14
N LEU A 249 -0.96 -6.57 -10.40
CA LEU A 249 -1.94 -7.51 -10.95
C LEU A 249 -3.27 -6.79 -11.19
N LEU A 250 -3.43 -6.23 -12.38
CA LEU A 250 -4.57 -5.35 -12.69
C LEU A 250 -5.92 -6.08 -12.71
N GLU A 251 -5.96 -7.38 -12.92
CA GLU A 251 -7.16 -8.20 -12.75
C GLU A 251 -7.69 -8.14 -11.32
N TYR A 252 -6.80 -8.19 -10.33
CA TYR A 252 -7.14 -8.06 -8.92
C TYR A 252 -7.61 -6.63 -8.57
N GLU A 253 -6.86 -5.64 -9.06
CA GLU A 253 -7.16 -4.22 -8.83
C GLU A 253 -8.52 -3.83 -9.43
N GLU A 254 -8.78 -4.18 -10.69
CA GLU A 254 -10.05 -3.91 -11.36
C GLU A 254 -11.22 -4.58 -10.65
N ALA A 255 -11.05 -5.85 -10.25
CA ALA A 255 -12.10 -6.61 -9.58
C ALA A 255 -12.50 -5.97 -8.24
N LEU A 256 -11.60 -5.29 -7.54
CA LEU A 256 -11.86 -4.57 -6.28
C LEU A 256 -12.17 -3.08 -6.47
N THR A 257 -12.08 -2.56 -7.69
CA THR A 257 -12.38 -1.15 -7.97
C THR A 257 -13.89 -0.87 -7.90
N ARG A 258 -14.26 0.18 -7.16
CA ARG A 258 -15.65 0.59 -6.90
C ARG A 258 -15.86 2.06 -7.22
N LEU A 259 -17.08 2.39 -7.66
CA LEU A 259 -17.50 3.78 -7.78
C LEU A 259 -17.87 4.31 -6.39
N ASP A 260 -17.21 5.37 -5.95
CA ASP A 260 -17.58 6.06 -4.71
C ASP A 260 -18.88 6.83 -4.92
N SER A 261 -19.93 6.45 -4.21
CA SER A 261 -21.26 7.05 -4.31
C SER A 261 -21.31 8.51 -3.89
N THR A 262 -20.33 8.96 -3.09
CA THR A 262 -20.28 10.36 -2.61
C THR A 262 -19.66 11.30 -3.63
N SER A 263 -18.57 10.87 -4.27
CA SER A 263 -17.81 11.74 -5.20
C SER A 263 -18.05 11.41 -6.68
N GLY A 264 -18.66 10.28 -7.01
CA GLY A 264 -18.78 9.77 -8.37
C GLY A 264 -17.46 9.39 -9.03
N LYS A 265 -16.39 9.20 -8.23
CA LYS A 265 -15.05 8.82 -8.71
C LYS A 265 -14.77 7.35 -8.43
N TRP A 266 -13.91 6.74 -9.24
CA TRP A 266 -13.48 5.36 -9.03
C TRP A 266 -12.43 5.26 -7.94
N LEU A 267 -12.55 4.27 -7.06
CA LEU A 267 -11.61 3.91 -6.00
C LEU A 267 -11.07 2.51 -6.27
N ALA A 268 -9.76 2.33 -6.32
CA ALA A 268 -9.14 1.02 -6.20
C ALA A 268 -9.29 0.56 -4.74
N GLY A 269 -10.25 -0.33 -4.51
CA GLY A 269 -10.62 -0.77 -3.17
C GLY A 269 -9.68 -1.81 -2.55
N SER A 270 -8.54 -2.08 -3.17
CA SER A 270 -7.51 -3.03 -2.75
C SER A 270 -6.55 -2.47 -1.68
N GLY A 271 -6.41 -1.14 -1.57
CA GLY A 271 -5.53 -0.48 -0.61
C GLY A 271 -5.79 1.02 -0.56
N HIS A 272 -5.31 1.70 0.48
CA HIS A 272 -5.49 3.15 0.64
C HIS A 272 -4.65 3.93 -0.38
N MET A 273 -3.43 3.49 -0.62
CA MET A 273 -2.49 4.00 -1.61
C MET A 273 -2.00 2.85 -2.48
N ILE A 274 -1.92 3.05 -3.77
CA ILE A 274 -1.30 2.12 -4.70
C ILE A 274 -0.15 2.81 -5.42
N TRP A 275 0.80 2.05 -5.96
CA TRP A 275 1.85 2.66 -6.77
C TRP A 275 2.12 1.89 -8.05
N ILE A 276 2.63 2.64 -9.04
CA ILE A 276 3.15 2.13 -10.30
C ILE A 276 4.61 1.76 -10.08
N GLY A 277 4.99 0.52 -10.39
CA GLY A 277 6.37 0.06 -10.31
C GLY A 277 7.27 0.64 -11.40
N ASP A 278 8.57 0.66 -11.16
CA ASP A 278 9.55 1.13 -12.16
C ASP A 278 9.47 0.39 -13.50
N ARG A 279 9.10 -0.91 -13.48
CA ARG A 279 8.96 -1.72 -14.69
C ARG A 279 7.62 -1.61 -15.40
N THR A 280 6.66 -0.90 -14.81
CA THR A 280 5.27 -0.78 -15.30
C THR A 280 4.84 0.67 -15.55
N ARG A 281 5.79 1.61 -15.57
CA ARG A 281 5.57 3.05 -15.67
C ARG A 281 5.50 3.62 -17.08
N GLN A 282 5.41 2.78 -18.11
CA GLN A 282 5.30 3.24 -19.50
C GLN A 282 4.04 4.10 -19.65
N PRO A 283 4.16 5.36 -20.18
CA PRO A 283 3.03 6.30 -20.22
C PRO A 283 1.80 5.79 -20.98
N ASP A 284 2.00 4.96 -22.00
CA ASP A 284 0.96 4.32 -22.79
C ASP A 284 0.54 2.93 -22.27
N GLY A 285 1.15 2.48 -21.17
CA GLY A 285 0.98 1.16 -20.58
C GLY A 285 -0.30 1.01 -19.75
N ALA A 286 -0.66 -0.25 -19.53
CA ALA A 286 -1.88 -0.65 -18.80
C ALA A 286 -1.91 -0.11 -17.36
N HIS A 287 -0.78 -0.15 -16.65
CA HIS A 287 -0.71 0.28 -15.25
C HIS A 287 -0.90 1.79 -15.09
N VAL A 288 -0.33 2.60 -15.99
CA VAL A 288 -0.55 4.05 -16.01
C VAL A 288 -2.00 4.36 -16.37
N GLU A 289 -2.57 3.67 -17.38
CA GLU A 289 -3.98 3.82 -17.75
C GLU A 289 -4.92 3.50 -16.59
N PHE A 290 -4.66 2.44 -15.83
CA PHE A 290 -5.45 2.10 -14.64
C PHE A 290 -5.32 3.19 -13.57
N ALA A 291 -4.09 3.56 -13.22
CA ALA A 291 -3.81 4.50 -12.14
C ALA A 291 -4.39 5.90 -12.37
N ARG A 292 -4.43 6.39 -13.64
CA ARG A 292 -4.93 7.73 -13.95
C ARG A 292 -6.41 7.95 -13.65
N GLY A 293 -7.19 6.89 -13.48
CA GLY A 293 -8.63 7.00 -13.29
C GLY A 293 -9.12 6.76 -11.88
N VAL A 294 -8.25 6.40 -10.94
CA VAL A 294 -8.64 6.11 -9.56
C VAL A 294 -8.38 7.28 -8.62
N LEU A 295 -9.21 7.38 -7.57
CA LEU A 295 -9.17 8.45 -6.56
C LEU A 295 -7.97 8.32 -5.60
N ASN A 296 -7.47 7.12 -5.42
CA ASN A 296 -6.40 6.80 -4.47
C ASN A 296 -5.20 7.74 -4.64
N PRO A 297 -4.45 8.05 -3.58
CA PRO A 297 -3.08 8.51 -3.73
C PRO A 297 -2.27 7.52 -4.56
N ILE A 298 -1.56 8.02 -5.57
CA ILE A 298 -0.74 7.20 -6.47
C ILE A 298 0.72 7.50 -6.20
N GLY A 299 1.49 6.44 -5.93
CA GLY A 299 2.94 6.49 -5.93
C GLY A 299 3.51 6.14 -7.30
N LEU A 300 4.70 6.64 -7.60
CA LEU A 300 5.49 6.23 -8.75
C LEU A 300 6.88 5.83 -8.28
N LYS A 301 7.28 4.60 -8.59
CA LYS A 301 8.64 4.14 -8.31
C LYS A 301 9.56 4.55 -9.45
N CYS A 302 10.48 5.47 -9.16
CA CYS A 302 11.49 5.94 -10.09
C CYS A 302 12.73 5.05 -10.01
N GLY A 303 13.19 4.57 -11.17
CA GLY A 303 14.44 3.85 -11.35
C GLY A 303 15.50 4.72 -12.06
N PRO A 304 16.71 4.17 -12.31
CA PRO A 304 17.79 4.91 -12.96
C PRO A 304 17.47 5.42 -14.37
N THR A 305 16.47 4.83 -15.02
CA THR A 305 16.04 5.19 -16.38
C THR A 305 14.83 6.11 -16.42
N THR A 306 14.35 6.58 -15.26
CA THR A 306 13.22 7.51 -15.21
C THR A 306 13.66 8.90 -15.64
N SER A 307 13.01 9.45 -16.67
CA SER A 307 13.26 10.80 -17.14
C SER A 307 12.28 11.80 -16.50
N GLU A 308 12.60 13.10 -16.62
CA GLU A 308 11.67 14.15 -16.20
C GLU A 308 10.35 14.11 -16.99
N ASP A 309 10.40 13.72 -18.26
CA ASP A 309 9.23 13.61 -19.11
C ASP A 309 8.28 12.46 -18.70
N ASP A 310 8.82 11.39 -18.11
CA ASP A 310 8.03 10.31 -17.53
C ASP A 310 7.21 10.77 -16.31
N LEU A 311 7.60 11.89 -15.69
CA LEU A 311 6.96 12.43 -14.48
C LEU A 311 5.91 13.53 -14.80
N LYS A 312 5.87 14.02 -16.02
CA LYS A 312 4.90 15.05 -16.50
C LYS A 312 3.64 14.42 -17.05
#